data_71165a46c746c8711ab2efba6d3ff36f
#
_entry.id   71165a46c746c8711ab2efba6d3ff36f
#
_cell.length_a   1.000
_cell.length_b   1.000
_cell.length_c   1.000
_cell.angle_alpha   90.00
_cell.angle_beta   90.00
_cell.angle_gamma   90.00
#
_symmetry.space_group_name_H-M   'P 1'
#
loop_
_entity.id
_entity.type
_entity.pdbx_description
1 polymer ?
#
loop_
_entity_poly.entity_id
_entity_poly.type
_entity_poly.pdbx_seq_one_letter_code
_entity_poly.pdbx_strand_id
1 'polypeptide(L)'
;MNEMQLKYGCNPNQKPSRVFMENGDLPFEVICGRPGYINLLDALNGWQLVKELKKATGLPAATSFKHVSPAGAAVGLPLSDTLKKIYFVDDVELTPLANAYARARGADRMSSFGDFIALSDVCDKATALLIKKEVSDGVIAPGYTDEALEILKAKKKGNYNIIKIDENYKPAEIERKQVFGVTFEQGRNELDINDELLGNIVTNNKELSDEAKRDLKIALITLKYTQSNSVCYVKEGQAIGIGAGQQSRIHCTRLAGNKADIWWLRQAPKVIGLQFVDGIKRADRDNAIDVYISDEYMDVLADGVWEKTFKVKPEVFTKEEQRAWLDKNTDVALGSDAFFPFGDNIERAKKSGVTVIAQPGGSIRDDNVIETCNKYNMAMAFTGIRLFHH
;
A
#
# COMPACT_ATOMS: atom_id res chain seq x y z
N MET A 1 13.24 -27.98 5.24
CA MET A 1 12.56 -27.98 6.58
C MET A 1 11.08 -27.75 6.36
N ASN A 2 10.24 -28.67 6.80
CA ASN A 2 8.81 -28.63 6.55
C ASN A 2 7.99 -27.91 7.65
N GLU A 3 8.61 -27.57 8.79
CA GLU A 3 7.95 -26.81 9.86
C GLU A 3 8.90 -25.86 10.61
N MET A 4 8.33 -24.84 11.22
CA MET A 4 9.04 -23.93 12.11
C MET A 4 8.15 -23.58 13.32
N GLN A 5 8.70 -23.77 14.53
CA GLN A 5 8.02 -23.38 15.77
C GLN A 5 8.01 -21.85 15.94
N LEU A 6 6.89 -21.31 16.37
CA LEU A 6 6.72 -19.90 16.65
C LEU A 6 6.58 -19.66 18.16
N LYS A 7 6.94 -18.47 18.59
CA LYS A 7 6.86 -18.12 20.02
C LYS A 7 5.42 -18.17 20.55
N TYR A 8 4.46 -17.71 19.72
CA TYR A 8 3.01 -17.72 19.94
C TYR A 8 2.29 -17.46 18.61
N GLY A 9 0.99 -17.60 18.58
CA GLY A 9 0.14 -17.28 17.42
C GLY A 9 -0.10 -15.77 17.25
N CYS A 10 -1.33 -15.36 16.97
CA CYS A 10 -1.66 -13.93 16.87
C CYS A 10 -1.43 -13.19 18.20
N ASN A 11 -1.63 -13.88 19.32
CA ASN A 11 -1.50 -13.31 20.67
C ASN A 11 -0.60 -14.17 21.55
N PRO A 12 0.05 -13.60 22.59
CA PRO A 12 0.98 -14.31 23.46
C PRO A 12 0.40 -15.52 24.20
N ASN A 13 -0.91 -15.55 24.44
CA ASN A 13 -1.63 -16.67 25.05
C ASN A 13 -1.96 -17.81 24.08
N GLN A 14 -1.84 -17.61 22.78
CA GLN A 14 -2.13 -18.60 21.75
C GLN A 14 -0.93 -19.50 21.52
N LYS A 15 -0.77 -20.52 22.37
CA LYS A 15 0.31 -21.52 22.33
C LYS A 15 -0.29 -22.92 22.44
N PRO A 16 0.34 -23.93 21.76
CA PRO A 16 1.53 -23.83 20.90
C PRO A 16 1.25 -23.13 19.59
N SER A 17 2.32 -22.72 18.86
CA SER A 17 2.21 -22.10 17.55
C SER A 17 3.34 -22.57 16.63
N ARG A 18 3.00 -22.87 15.38
CA ARG A 18 3.96 -23.25 14.33
C ARG A 18 3.43 -22.90 12.96
N VAL A 19 4.32 -22.83 11.99
CA VAL A 19 4.00 -22.89 10.56
C VAL A 19 4.58 -24.19 9.99
N PHE A 20 3.85 -24.82 9.08
CA PHE A 20 4.30 -26.08 8.50
C PHE A 20 3.66 -26.33 7.13
N MET A 21 4.29 -27.20 6.36
CA MET A 21 3.76 -27.74 5.11
C MET A 21 3.37 -29.21 5.34
N GLU A 22 2.20 -29.61 4.84
CA GLU A 22 1.77 -31.02 4.84
C GLU A 22 2.66 -31.86 3.93
N ASN A 23 3.07 -31.28 2.79
CA ASN A 23 3.94 -31.91 1.81
C ASN A 23 5.05 -30.95 1.38
N GLY A 24 6.28 -31.44 1.34
CA GLY A 24 7.44 -30.66 0.95
C GLY A 24 7.98 -29.75 2.05
N ASP A 25 8.94 -28.94 1.69
CA ASP A 25 9.57 -27.97 2.58
C ASP A 25 8.83 -26.62 2.55
N LEU A 26 9.04 -25.81 3.60
CA LEU A 26 8.60 -24.42 3.63
C LEU A 26 9.19 -23.66 2.43
N PRO A 27 8.39 -22.87 1.70
CA PRO A 27 8.86 -22.16 0.52
C PRO A 27 9.73 -20.94 0.84
N PHE A 28 10.16 -20.80 2.07
CA PHE A 28 10.99 -19.68 2.53
C PHE A 28 12.03 -20.13 3.56
N GLU A 29 13.08 -19.32 3.66
CA GLU A 29 14.14 -19.45 4.65
C GLU A 29 14.24 -18.17 5.48
N VAL A 30 14.34 -18.27 6.79
CA VAL A 30 14.62 -17.14 7.69
C VAL A 30 16.14 -16.99 7.80
N ILE A 31 16.70 -15.99 7.15
CA ILE A 31 18.14 -15.70 7.16
C ILE A 31 18.55 -15.05 8.48
N CYS A 32 17.70 -14.19 9.04
CA CYS A 32 17.97 -13.46 10.27
C CYS A 32 16.66 -13.17 11.01
N GLY A 33 16.74 -13.01 12.31
CA GLY A 33 15.61 -12.70 13.17
C GLY A 33 14.78 -13.93 13.56
N ARG A 34 13.59 -13.65 14.12
CA ARG A 34 12.58 -14.65 14.51
C ARG A 34 11.19 -14.09 14.21
N PRO A 35 10.74 -14.17 12.95
CA PRO A 35 9.43 -13.67 12.58
C PRO A 35 8.32 -14.37 13.35
N GLY A 36 7.35 -13.59 13.80
CA GLY A 36 6.16 -14.10 14.45
C GLY A 36 5.07 -14.51 13.45
N TYR A 37 3.97 -15.00 13.97
CA TYR A 37 2.82 -15.49 13.22
C TYR A 37 2.29 -14.41 12.23
N ILE A 38 2.04 -13.19 12.72
CA ILE A 38 1.52 -12.10 11.88
C ILE A 38 2.58 -11.64 10.88
N ASN A 39 3.87 -11.60 11.27
CA ASN A 39 4.95 -11.26 10.33
C ASN A 39 4.99 -12.19 9.12
N LEU A 40 4.78 -13.49 9.34
CA LEU A 40 4.76 -14.47 8.24
C LEU A 40 3.51 -14.34 7.36
N LEU A 41 2.36 -14.02 7.94
CA LEU A 41 1.15 -13.69 7.15
C LEU A 41 1.40 -12.47 6.28
N ASP A 42 1.98 -11.40 6.83
CA ASP A 42 2.32 -10.19 6.07
C ASP A 42 3.34 -10.49 4.97
N ALA A 43 4.40 -11.24 5.29
CA ALA A 43 5.46 -11.60 4.36
C ALA A 43 4.92 -12.38 3.15
N LEU A 44 4.14 -13.43 3.40
CA LEU A 44 3.64 -14.32 2.35
C LEU A 44 2.54 -13.69 1.49
N ASN A 45 1.68 -12.86 2.07
CA ASN A 45 0.71 -12.07 1.31
C ASN A 45 1.41 -10.97 0.50
N GLY A 46 2.35 -10.26 1.12
CA GLY A 46 3.13 -9.24 0.45
C GLY A 46 3.94 -9.77 -0.73
N TRP A 47 4.54 -10.96 -0.58
CA TRP A 47 5.25 -11.62 -1.67
C TRP A 47 4.36 -11.90 -2.89
N GLN A 48 3.17 -12.46 -2.67
CA GLN A 48 2.22 -12.72 -3.75
C GLN A 48 1.84 -11.42 -4.48
N LEU A 49 1.57 -10.37 -3.73
CA LEU A 49 1.21 -9.05 -4.29
C LEU A 49 2.32 -8.50 -5.19
N VAL A 50 3.57 -8.45 -4.73
CA VAL A 50 4.66 -7.89 -5.54
C VAL A 50 5.01 -8.74 -6.74
N LYS A 51 4.87 -10.06 -6.63
CA LYS A 51 5.06 -10.98 -7.75
C LYS A 51 4.05 -10.71 -8.87
N GLU A 52 2.78 -10.51 -8.52
CA GLU A 52 1.73 -10.14 -9.49
C GLU A 52 1.93 -8.75 -10.07
N LEU A 53 2.31 -7.76 -9.26
CA LEU A 53 2.62 -6.41 -9.76
C LEU A 53 3.74 -6.43 -10.79
N LYS A 54 4.83 -7.14 -10.51
CA LYS A 54 5.93 -7.31 -11.47
C LYS A 54 5.48 -7.99 -12.76
N LYS A 55 4.69 -9.05 -12.67
CA LYS A 55 4.13 -9.74 -13.82
C LYS A 55 3.27 -8.82 -14.67
N ALA A 56 2.39 -8.04 -14.05
CA ALA A 56 1.42 -7.18 -14.75
C ALA A 56 2.06 -5.93 -15.38
N THR A 57 3.16 -5.43 -14.84
CA THR A 57 3.76 -4.15 -15.25
C THR A 57 5.14 -4.28 -15.89
N GLY A 58 5.83 -5.41 -15.70
CA GLY A 58 7.21 -5.60 -16.12
C GLY A 58 8.24 -4.81 -15.28
N LEU A 59 7.81 -4.14 -14.22
CA LEU A 59 8.64 -3.29 -13.36
C LEU A 59 8.89 -3.96 -12.01
N PRO A 60 10.05 -3.71 -11.36
CA PRO A 60 10.24 -4.09 -9.97
C PRO A 60 9.14 -3.52 -9.09
N ALA A 61 8.71 -4.27 -8.10
CA ALA A 61 7.61 -3.90 -7.22
C ALA A 61 7.97 -4.08 -5.75
N ALA A 62 7.33 -3.28 -4.90
CA ALA A 62 7.44 -3.37 -3.45
C ALA A 62 6.08 -3.13 -2.79
N THR A 63 5.91 -3.66 -1.60
CA THR A 63 4.76 -3.37 -0.74
C THR A 63 5.18 -3.21 0.71
N SER A 64 4.42 -2.38 1.42
CA SER A 64 4.45 -2.22 2.86
C SER A 64 3.19 -2.88 3.42
N PHE A 65 3.36 -3.95 4.20
CA PHE A 65 2.25 -4.73 4.74
C PHE A 65 2.16 -4.55 6.26
N LYS A 66 0.94 -4.45 6.77
CA LYS A 66 0.69 -4.38 8.20
C LYS A 66 -0.71 -4.90 8.53
N HIS A 67 -0.82 -5.72 9.58
CA HIS A 67 -2.09 -6.35 9.97
C HIS A 67 -2.79 -7.07 8.81
N VAL A 68 -2.00 -7.82 8.03
CA VAL A 68 -2.45 -8.67 6.93
C VAL A 68 -3.17 -7.89 5.80
N SER A 69 -2.79 -6.63 5.62
CA SER A 69 -3.23 -5.81 4.50
C SER A 69 -2.12 -4.86 4.05
N PRO A 70 -2.05 -4.49 2.77
CA PRO A 70 -1.07 -3.52 2.31
C PRO A 70 -1.42 -2.11 2.82
N ALA A 71 -0.44 -1.42 3.41
CA ALA A 71 -0.49 0.00 3.67
C ALA A 71 -0.07 0.81 2.43
N GLY A 72 0.74 0.20 1.57
CA GLY A 72 1.18 0.74 0.30
C GLY A 72 1.69 -0.35 -0.62
N ALA A 73 1.59 -0.10 -1.93
CA ALA A 73 2.10 -0.97 -2.99
C ALA A 73 2.49 -0.12 -4.19
N ALA A 74 3.61 -0.43 -4.83
CA ALA A 74 4.12 0.40 -5.93
C ALA A 74 5.06 -0.35 -6.85
N VAL A 75 5.26 0.21 -8.05
CA VAL A 75 6.24 -0.23 -9.02
C VAL A 75 7.37 0.80 -9.19
N GLY A 76 8.50 0.37 -9.72
CA GLY A 76 9.76 1.10 -9.74
C GLY A 76 9.85 2.21 -10.78
N LEU A 77 8.92 3.14 -10.79
CA LEU A 77 9.01 4.36 -11.59
C LEU A 77 9.87 5.42 -10.89
N PRO A 78 10.65 6.22 -11.63
CA PRO A 78 11.45 7.30 -11.07
C PRO A 78 10.61 8.28 -10.24
N LEU A 79 11.16 8.76 -9.13
CA LEU A 79 10.53 9.77 -8.28
C LEU A 79 10.80 11.17 -8.82
N SER A 80 9.79 12.05 -8.78
CA SER A 80 9.97 13.49 -8.92
C SER A 80 10.77 14.07 -7.74
N ASP A 81 11.35 15.25 -7.90
CA ASP A 81 12.06 15.92 -6.81
C ASP A 81 11.15 16.20 -5.60
N THR A 82 9.88 16.49 -5.83
CA THR A 82 8.87 16.67 -4.78
C THR A 82 8.66 15.37 -4.00
N LEU A 83 8.46 14.24 -4.71
CA LEU A 83 8.29 12.94 -4.06
C LEU A 83 9.54 12.50 -3.30
N LYS A 84 10.74 12.77 -3.84
CA LYS A 84 12.01 12.51 -3.11
C LYS A 84 12.05 13.25 -1.78
N LYS A 85 11.63 14.52 -1.76
CA LYS A 85 11.58 15.32 -0.53
C LYS A 85 10.60 14.77 0.49
N ILE A 86 9.36 14.50 0.09
CA ILE A 86 8.33 14.04 1.03
C ILE A 86 8.55 12.60 1.50
N TYR A 87 9.35 11.80 0.77
CA TYR A 87 9.77 10.45 1.17
C TYR A 87 11.13 10.43 1.88
N PHE A 88 11.76 11.58 2.05
CA PHE A 88 13.08 11.75 2.71
C PHE A 88 14.18 10.92 2.04
N VAL A 89 14.21 10.93 0.71
CA VAL A 89 15.17 10.20 -0.12
C VAL A 89 15.85 11.09 -1.17
N ASP A 90 15.83 12.39 -0.97
CA ASP A 90 16.43 13.38 -1.87
C ASP A 90 17.96 13.41 -1.83
N ASP A 91 18.57 12.79 -0.82
CA ASP A 91 20.01 12.70 -0.59
C ASP A 91 20.65 11.36 -1.01
N VAL A 92 19.89 10.48 -1.69
CA VAL A 92 20.35 9.13 -2.02
C VAL A 92 20.12 8.77 -3.49
N GLU A 93 20.97 7.89 -4.02
CA GLU A 93 20.75 7.27 -5.31
C GLU A 93 19.69 6.17 -5.22
N LEU A 94 18.78 6.12 -6.18
CA LEU A 94 17.66 5.20 -6.20
C LEU A 94 17.74 4.30 -7.44
N THR A 95 17.85 2.99 -7.19
CA THR A 95 17.62 1.95 -8.21
C THR A 95 16.12 1.81 -8.48
N PRO A 96 15.68 1.14 -9.57
CA PRO A 96 14.26 0.87 -9.80
C PRO A 96 13.56 0.20 -8.62
N LEU A 97 14.20 -0.77 -7.96
CA LEU A 97 13.64 -1.43 -6.77
C LEU A 97 13.56 -0.47 -5.57
N ALA A 98 14.58 0.37 -5.36
CA ALA A 98 14.57 1.39 -4.33
C ALA A 98 13.46 2.43 -4.57
N ASN A 99 13.20 2.83 -5.82
CA ASN A 99 12.06 3.66 -6.19
C ASN A 99 10.72 3.00 -5.83
N ALA A 100 10.55 1.70 -6.14
CA ALA A 100 9.35 0.96 -5.79
C ALA A 100 9.11 0.95 -4.27
N TYR A 101 10.15 0.66 -3.48
CA TYR A 101 10.06 0.66 -2.03
C TYR A 101 9.76 2.06 -1.46
N ALA A 102 10.44 3.09 -1.93
CA ALA A 102 10.20 4.47 -1.49
C ALA A 102 8.75 4.90 -1.75
N ARG A 103 8.19 4.53 -2.91
CA ARG A 103 6.78 4.78 -3.26
C ARG A 103 5.81 3.98 -2.39
N ALA A 104 6.04 2.68 -2.23
CA ALA A 104 5.16 1.80 -1.46
C ALA A 104 5.04 2.25 0.00
N ARG A 105 6.18 2.57 0.63
CA ARG A 105 6.19 3.06 2.02
C ARG A 105 5.75 4.52 2.12
N GLY A 106 6.17 5.34 1.16
CA GLY A 106 6.01 6.79 1.22
C GLY A 106 4.57 7.27 1.10
N ALA A 107 3.71 6.49 0.46
CA ALA A 107 2.32 6.87 0.23
C ALA A 107 1.50 6.99 1.53
N ASP A 108 1.75 6.10 2.50
CA ASP A 108 1.14 6.14 3.83
C ASP A 108 2.21 5.86 4.88
N ARG A 109 2.99 6.87 5.21
CA ARG A 109 4.13 6.75 6.12
C ARG A 109 3.70 6.43 7.56
N MET A 110 2.50 6.87 7.96
CA MET A 110 1.96 6.60 9.29
C MET A 110 1.59 5.13 9.46
N SER A 111 0.85 4.56 8.52
CA SER A 111 0.47 3.14 8.54
C SER A 111 1.67 2.21 8.32
N SER A 112 2.69 2.66 7.60
CA SER A 112 3.90 1.87 7.31
C SER A 112 4.90 1.80 8.46
N PHE A 113 4.70 2.52 9.53
CA PHE A 113 5.54 2.43 10.73
C PHE A 113 5.41 1.05 11.39
N GLY A 114 6.49 0.28 11.42
CA GLY A 114 6.49 -1.10 11.93
C GLY A 114 5.89 -2.12 10.96
N ASP A 115 6.00 -1.86 9.65
CA ASP A 115 5.52 -2.72 8.57
C ASP A 115 6.38 -3.99 8.35
N PHE A 116 5.89 -4.87 7.48
CA PHE A 116 6.66 -5.92 6.85
C PHE A 116 6.77 -5.64 5.34
N ILE A 117 7.99 -5.65 4.82
CA ILE A 117 8.30 -5.24 3.45
C ILE A 117 8.36 -6.48 2.56
N ALA A 118 7.75 -6.43 1.38
CA ALA A 118 7.99 -7.42 0.33
C ALA A 118 8.58 -6.75 -0.92
N LEU A 119 9.56 -7.41 -1.52
CA LEU A 119 10.26 -6.96 -2.72
C LEU A 119 10.17 -8.04 -3.81
N SER A 120 9.85 -7.64 -5.03
CA SER A 120 9.71 -8.59 -6.16
C SER A 120 11.04 -9.11 -6.70
N ASP A 121 12.13 -8.42 -6.41
CA ASP A 121 13.48 -8.67 -6.94
C ASP A 121 14.50 -8.82 -5.81
N VAL A 122 15.70 -9.28 -6.18
CA VAL A 122 16.83 -9.32 -5.27
C VAL A 122 17.06 -7.96 -4.65
N CYS A 123 17.03 -7.89 -3.32
CA CYS A 123 17.25 -6.65 -2.58
C CYS A 123 18.68 -6.16 -2.80
N ASP A 124 18.81 -4.99 -3.40
CA ASP A 124 20.09 -4.34 -3.65
C ASP A 124 20.50 -3.41 -2.51
N LYS A 125 21.76 -2.93 -2.57
CA LYS A 125 22.33 -2.02 -1.57
C LYS A 125 21.51 -0.74 -1.39
N ALA A 126 21.06 -0.12 -2.49
CA ALA A 126 20.30 1.13 -2.44
C ALA A 126 18.97 0.93 -1.67
N THR A 127 18.26 -0.15 -1.96
CA THR A 127 17.00 -0.51 -1.26
C THR A 127 17.27 -0.80 0.22
N ALA A 128 18.32 -1.58 0.54
CA ALA A 128 18.70 -1.87 1.92
C ALA A 128 19.03 -0.62 2.74
N LEU A 129 19.69 0.37 2.13
CA LEU A 129 20.00 1.65 2.77
C LEU A 129 18.74 2.46 3.10
N LEU A 130 17.70 2.41 2.27
CA LEU A 130 16.40 3.01 2.58
C LEU A 130 15.72 2.28 3.73
N ILE A 131 15.66 0.95 3.68
CA ILE A 131 15.09 0.12 4.74
C ILE A 131 15.78 0.35 6.08
N LYS A 132 17.09 0.52 6.09
CA LYS A 132 17.88 0.82 7.29
C LYS A 132 17.39 2.07 8.02
N LYS A 133 16.95 3.09 7.28
CA LYS A 133 16.52 4.39 7.84
C LYS A 133 15.10 4.36 8.41
N GLU A 134 14.31 3.32 8.12
CA GLU A 134 12.90 3.24 8.49
C GLU A 134 12.64 2.24 9.62
N VAL A 135 11.56 2.42 10.35
CA VAL A 135 11.10 1.45 11.36
C VAL A 135 10.22 0.41 10.68
N SER A 136 10.70 -0.83 10.61
CA SER A 136 9.98 -1.97 10.04
C SER A 136 10.29 -3.25 10.82
N ASP A 137 9.45 -4.27 10.70
CA ASP A 137 9.62 -5.54 11.40
C ASP A 137 10.45 -6.54 10.61
N GLY A 138 10.43 -6.46 9.30
CA GLY A 138 11.18 -7.37 8.46
C GLY A 138 10.98 -7.13 6.97
N VAL A 139 11.67 -7.97 6.18
CA VAL A 139 11.63 -7.95 4.73
C VAL A 139 11.66 -9.36 4.16
N ILE A 140 10.89 -9.58 3.10
CA ILE A 140 10.92 -10.79 2.27
C ILE A 140 11.29 -10.43 0.84
N ALA A 141 12.22 -11.19 0.25
CA ALA A 141 12.68 -11.02 -1.13
C ALA A 141 13.16 -12.37 -1.68
N PRO A 142 13.27 -12.54 -3.02
CA PRO A 142 13.81 -13.75 -3.63
C PRO A 142 15.33 -13.92 -3.38
N GLY A 143 16.00 -12.87 -2.97
CA GLY A 143 17.43 -12.87 -2.61
C GLY A 143 17.88 -11.51 -2.13
N TYR A 144 19.16 -11.45 -1.77
CA TYR A 144 19.80 -10.24 -1.25
C TYR A 144 21.23 -10.19 -1.80
N THR A 145 21.71 -9.02 -2.22
CA THR A 145 23.15 -8.86 -2.47
C THR A 145 23.91 -8.95 -1.14
N ASP A 146 25.20 -9.29 -1.19
CA ASP A 146 26.02 -9.39 0.03
C ASP A 146 26.01 -8.09 0.83
N GLU A 147 26.15 -6.94 0.14
CA GLU A 147 26.11 -5.61 0.75
C GLU A 147 24.73 -5.30 1.39
N ALA A 148 23.66 -5.64 0.70
CA ALA A 148 22.29 -5.45 1.24
C ALA A 148 22.08 -6.30 2.48
N LEU A 149 22.54 -7.54 2.46
CA LEU A 149 22.41 -8.48 3.58
C LEU A 149 23.19 -8.00 4.80
N GLU A 150 24.41 -7.49 4.62
CA GLU A 150 25.23 -6.90 5.69
C GLU A 150 24.51 -5.70 6.35
N ILE A 151 23.98 -4.80 5.54
CA ILE A 151 23.24 -3.62 6.01
C ILE A 151 22.01 -4.02 6.83
N LEU A 152 21.21 -4.96 6.32
CA LEU A 152 19.98 -5.41 6.96
C LEU A 152 20.22 -6.22 8.23
N LYS A 153 21.25 -7.08 8.26
CA LYS A 153 21.64 -7.84 9.46
C LYS A 153 22.07 -6.96 10.63
N ALA A 154 22.62 -5.78 10.36
CA ALA A 154 23.01 -4.83 11.40
C ALA A 154 21.81 -4.13 12.07
N LYS A 155 20.62 -4.18 11.43
CA LYS A 155 19.40 -3.57 11.94
C LYS A 155 18.88 -4.29 13.18
N LYS A 156 18.19 -3.56 14.09
CA LYS A 156 17.64 -4.11 15.36
C LYS A 156 18.66 -4.92 16.18
N LYS A 157 19.91 -4.46 16.21
CA LYS A 157 21.01 -5.16 16.93
C LYS A 157 21.16 -6.62 16.51
N GLY A 158 21.01 -6.91 15.22
CA GLY A 158 21.15 -8.26 14.68
C GLY A 158 19.87 -9.13 14.73
N ASN A 159 18.73 -8.55 15.05
CA ASN A 159 17.44 -9.28 15.17
C ASN A 159 16.38 -8.84 14.14
N TYR A 160 16.77 -8.14 13.08
CA TYR A 160 15.84 -7.77 12.01
C TYR A 160 15.40 -9.01 11.23
N ASN A 161 14.11 -9.15 10.95
CA ASN A 161 13.59 -10.30 10.24
C ASN A 161 13.93 -10.21 8.75
N ILE A 162 14.75 -11.12 8.25
CA ILE A 162 15.15 -11.22 6.84
C ILE A 162 14.74 -12.60 6.35
N ILE A 163 13.82 -12.63 5.37
CA ILE A 163 13.25 -13.84 4.81
C ILE A 163 13.61 -13.93 3.32
N LYS A 164 14.13 -15.08 2.90
CA LYS A 164 14.32 -15.43 1.49
C LYS A 164 13.19 -16.35 1.05
N ILE A 165 12.49 -16.00 -0.01
CA ILE A 165 11.42 -16.80 -0.61
C ILE A 165 11.95 -17.59 -1.80
N ASP A 166 11.46 -18.80 -2.00
CA ASP A 166 11.61 -19.52 -3.27
C ASP A 166 10.63 -18.93 -4.29
N GLU A 167 11.17 -18.15 -5.22
CA GLU A 167 10.36 -17.48 -6.25
C GLU A 167 9.67 -18.46 -7.22
N ASN A 168 10.18 -19.69 -7.32
CA ASN A 168 9.64 -20.73 -8.21
C ASN A 168 8.56 -21.59 -7.54
N TYR A 169 8.37 -21.44 -6.23
CA TYR A 169 7.34 -22.18 -5.51
C TYR A 169 5.95 -21.83 -6.03
N LYS A 170 5.15 -22.86 -6.27
CA LYS A 170 3.73 -22.74 -6.65
C LYS A 170 2.87 -23.39 -5.58
N PRO A 171 2.01 -22.64 -4.90
CA PRO A 171 1.08 -23.20 -3.94
C PRO A 171 0.09 -24.18 -4.61
N ALA A 172 -0.53 -25.03 -3.80
CA ALA A 172 -1.61 -25.91 -4.27
C ALA A 172 -2.79 -25.09 -4.81
N GLU A 173 -3.54 -25.67 -5.77
CA GLU A 173 -4.72 -25.03 -6.36
C GLU A 173 -5.85 -24.81 -5.35
N ILE A 174 -5.87 -25.60 -4.28
CA ILE A 174 -6.89 -25.57 -3.23
C ILE A 174 -6.30 -25.02 -1.96
N GLU A 175 -6.98 -24.05 -1.38
CA GLU A 175 -6.63 -23.48 -0.07
C GLU A 175 -7.71 -23.78 0.96
N ARG A 176 -7.29 -23.88 2.24
CA ARG A 176 -8.16 -24.21 3.38
C ARG A 176 -8.02 -23.21 4.51
N LYS A 177 -9.14 -22.97 5.17
CA LYS A 177 -9.21 -22.15 6.38
C LYS A 177 -10.11 -22.84 7.41
N GLN A 178 -9.74 -22.79 8.68
CA GLN A 178 -10.54 -23.35 9.77
C GLN A 178 -11.18 -22.25 10.61
N VAL A 179 -12.47 -22.38 10.87
CA VAL A 179 -13.23 -21.52 11.78
C VAL A 179 -14.12 -22.41 12.65
N PHE A 180 -13.98 -22.31 13.95
CA PHE A 180 -14.74 -23.12 14.92
C PHE A 180 -14.67 -24.64 14.64
N GLY A 181 -13.50 -25.14 14.21
CA GLY A 181 -13.30 -26.54 13.84
C GLY A 181 -13.85 -26.96 12.48
N VAL A 182 -14.60 -26.09 11.79
CA VAL A 182 -15.09 -26.33 10.44
C VAL A 182 -14.04 -25.88 9.44
N THR A 183 -13.68 -26.76 8.52
CA THR A 183 -12.76 -26.48 7.43
C THR A 183 -13.50 -25.93 6.23
N PHE A 184 -13.13 -24.74 5.79
CA PHE A 184 -13.56 -24.15 4.53
C PHE A 184 -12.50 -24.46 3.47
N GLU A 185 -12.93 -24.88 2.31
CA GLU A 185 -12.07 -25.23 1.18
C GLU A 185 -12.54 -24.47 -0.06
N GLN A 186 -11.60 -23.88 -0.80
CA GLN A 186 -11.88 -23.17 -2.05
C GLN A 186 -10.70 -23.26 -3.01
N GLY A 187 -10.94 -23.02 -4.28
CA GLY A 187 -9.86 -22.77 -5.24
C GLY A 187 -9.15 -21.45 -4.90
N ARG A 188 -7.84 -21.44 -5.06
CA ARG A 188 -7.07 -20.19 -4.93
C ARG A 188 -7.51 -19.16 -5.96
N ASN A 189 -7.45 -17.88 -5.58
CA ASN A 189 -7.71 -16.81 -6.53
C ASN A 189 -6.49 -16.60 -7.45
N GLU A 190 -6.45 -17.33 -8.55
CA GLU A 190 -5.38 -17.26 -9.57
C GLU A 190 -5.75 -16.33 -10.74
N LEU A 191 -6.78 -15.50 -10.57
CA LEU A 191 -7.20 -14.56 -11.59
C LEU A 191 -6.03 -13.65 -11.99
N ASP A 192 -5.72 -13.64 -13.28
CA ASP A 192 -4.73 -12.76 -13.88
C ASP A 192 -5.34 -11.39 -14.15
N ILE A 193 -4.79 -10.36 -13.51
CA ILE A 193 -5.23 -8.98 -13.72
C ILE A 193 -4.46 -8.40 -14.90
N ASN A 194 -5.13 -8.29 -16.03
CA ASN A 194 -4.57 -7.87 -17.30
C ASN A 194 -5.45 -6.82 -18.01
N ASP A 195 -5.05 -6.36 -19.18
CA ASP A 195 -5.76 -5.33 -19.94
C ASP A 195 -7.13 -5.79 -20.43
N GLU A 196 -7.37 -7.10 -20.61
CA GLU A 196 -8.67 -7.64 -21.06
C GLU A 196 -9.76 -7.36 -20.04
N LEU A 197 -9.43 -7.40 -18.74
CA LEU A 197 -10.37 -7.05 -17.66
C LEU A 197 -10.83 -5.59 -17.70
N LEU A 198 -10.06 -4.72 -18.34
CA LEU A 198 -10.37 -3.29 -18.48
C LEU A 198 -11.09 -2.96 -19.79
N GLY A 199 -11.38 -3.97 -20.63
CA GLY A 199 -11.95 -3.77 -21.97
C GLY A 199 -13.43 -3.34 -22.00
N ASN A 200 -14.21 -3.63 -20.97
CA ASN A 200 -15.63 -3.26 -20.91
C ASN A 200 -15.84 -1.90 -20.27
N ILE A 201 -15.57 -0.82 -21.01
CA ILE A 201 -15.78 0.55 -20.55
C ILE A 201 -17.23 0.95 -20.76
N VAL A 202 -17.95 1.23 -19.67
CA VAL A 202 -19.41 1.46 -19.65
C VAL A 202 -19.82 2.93 -19.69
N THR A 203 -18.88 3.84 -19.49
CA THR A 203 -19.10 5.30 -19.50
C THR A 203 -19.06 5.90 -20.91
N ASN A 204 -19.48 7.16 -21.08
CA ASN A 204 -19.40 7.89 -22.37
C ASN A 204 -17.93 8.10 -22.79
N ASN A 205 -17.07 8.51 -21.87
CA ASN A 205 -15.64 8.53 -22.10
C ASN A 205 -15.10 7.08 -22.13
N LYS A 206 -14.49 6.69 -23.24
CA LYS A 206 -13.95 5.35 -23.48
C LYS A 206 -12.42 5.28 -23.41
N GLU A 207 -11.78 6.41 -23.12
CA GLU A 207 -10.33 6.51 -23.19
C GLU A 207 -9.66 6.04 -21.89
N LEU A 208 -8.76 5.08 -22.02
CA LEU A 208 -7.81 4.69 -21.00
C LEU A 208 -6.40 4.73 -21.58
N SER A 209 -5.57 5.64 -21.09
CA SER A 209 -4.14 5.66 -21.45
C SER A 209 -3.43 4.42 -20.90
N ASP A 210 -2.22 4.16 -21.38
CA ASP A 210 -1.40 3.04 -20.87
C ASP A 210 -1.04 3.23 -19.40
N GLU A 211 -0.81 4.48 -18.97
CA GLU A 211 -0.60 4.84 -17.56
C GLU A 211 -1.84 4.57 -16.72
N ALA A 212 -3.03 4.93 -17.21
CA ALA A 212 -4.29 4.67 -16.53
C ALA A 212 -4.55 3.16 -16.40
N LYS A 213 -4.31 2.37 -17.44
CA LYS A 213 -4.42 0.90 -17.40
C LYS A 213 -3.44 0.29 -16.41
N ARG A 214 -2.18 0.75 -16.42
CA ARG A 214 -1.17 0.33 -15.44
C ARG A 214 -1.66 0.59 -14.02
N ASP A 215 -2.12 1.80 -13.73
CA ASP A 215 -2.53 2.21 -12.38
C ASP A 215 -3.82 1.48 -11.94
N LEU A 216 -4.77 1.23 -12.84
CA LEU A 216 -5.94 0.40 -12.55
C LEU A 216 -5.56 -1.06 -12.24
N LYS A 217 -4.59 -1.65 -12.98
CA LYS A 217 -4.07 -2.99 -12.67
C LYS A 217 -3.40 -3.03 -11.30
N ILE A 218 -2.61 -2.03 -10.95
CA ILE A 218 -2.00 -1.91 -9.61
C ILE A 218 -3.08 -1.85 -8.54
N ALA A 219 -4.13 -1.06 -8.73
CA ALA A 219 -5.25 -0.98 -7.80
C ALA A 219 -5.91 -2.35 -7.59
N LEU A 220 -6.29 -3.04 -8.66
CA LEU A 220 -6.98 -4.33 -8.58
C LEU A 220 -6.09 -5.43 -7.98
N ILE A 221 -4.80 -5.51 -8.33
CA ILE A 221 -3.87 -6.47 -7.74
C ILE A 221 -3.69 -6.20 -6.24
N THR A 222 -3.57 -4.94 -5.85
CA THR A 222 -3.47 -4.55 -4.44
C THR A 222 -4.70 -5.03 -3.66
N LEU A 223 -5.90 -4.91 -4.24
CA LEU A 223 -7.14 -5.31 -3.60
C LEU A 223 -7.30 -6.83 -3.45
N LYS A 224 -6.68 -7.65 -4.31
CA LYS A 224 -6.64 -9.11 -4.14
C LYS A 224 -6.05 -9.53 -2.80
N TYR A 225 -5.21 -8.71 -2.19
CA TYR A 225 -4.50 -8.98 -0.93
C TYR A 225 -4.89 -8.02 0.18
N THR A 226 -6.00 -7.31 0.03
CA THR A 226 -6.52 -6.36 1.02
C THR A 226 -7.83 -6.88 1.62
N GLN A 227 -7.93 -6.88 2.95
CA GLN A 227 -9.14 -7.32 3.64
C GLN A 227 -10.36 -6.51 3.18
N SER A 228 -11.42 -7.21 2.80
CA SER A 228 -12.65 -6.61 2.28
C SER A 228 -13.53 -5.98 3.38
N ASN A 229 -14.38 -5.00 3.06
CA ASN A 229 -14.41 -4.25 1.80
C ASN A 229 -13.14 -3.46 1.62
N SER A 230 -12.67 -3.37 0.40
CA SER A 230 -11.46 -2.61 0.09
C SER A 230 -11.60 -1.74 -1.18
N VAL A 231 -10.93 -0.60 -1.14
CA VAL A 231 -10.86 0.39 -2.21
C VAL A 231 -9.43 0.92 -2.27
N CYS A 232 -8.90 1.12 -3.47
CA CYS A 232 -7.52 1.58 -3.67
C CYS A 232 -7.47 2.71 -4.68
N TYR A 233 -6.88 3.83 -4.27
CA TYR A 233 -6.52 4.97 -5.13
C TYR A 233 -5.07 4.81 -5.54
N VAL A 234 -4.80 4.98 -6.83
CA VAL A 234 -3.45 4.82 -7.42
C VAL A 234 -3.11 6.01 -8.30
N LYS A 235 -1.89 6.48 -8.22
CA LYS A 235 -1.33 7.52 -9.11
C LYS A 235 0.15 7.25 -9.35
N GLU A 236 0.56 7.42 -10.61
CA GLU A 236 1.98 7.31 -11.00
C GLU A 236 2.66 6.02 -10.52
N GLY A 237 1.97 4.88 -10.67
CA GLY A 237 2.52 3.58 -10.35
C GLY A 237 2.56 3.24 -8.86
N GLN A 238 1.83 3.96 -8.00
CA GLN A 238 1.77 3.70 -6.57
C GLN A 238 0.37 3.84 -5.99
N ALA A 239 0.00 2.95 -5.08
CA ALA A 239 -1.18 3.12 -4.25
C ALA A 239 -0.96 4.32 -3.32
N ILE A 240 -1.85 5.30 -3.39
CA ILE A 240 -1.79 6.53 -2.59
C ILE A 240 -2.80 6.57 -1.46
N GLY A 241 -3.79 5.67 -1.48
CA GLY A 241 -4.75 5.51 -0.40
C GLY A 241 -5.44 4.15 -0.51
N ILE A 242 -5.34 3.34 0.54
CA ILE A 242 -5.96 2.02 0.63
C ILE A 242 -6.90 2.01 1.82
N GLY A 243 -8.17 1.70 1.57
CA GLY A 243 -9.15 1.41 2.61
C GLY A 243 -9.34 -0.11 2.70
N ALA A 244 -9.26 -0.65 3.92
CA ALA A 244 -9.32 -2.08 4.18
C ALA A 244 -10.30 -2.40 5.31
N GLY A 245 -10.94 -3.58 5.25
CA GLY A 245 -11.72 -4.13 6.35
C GLY A 245 -12.97 -3.35 6.73
N GLN A 246 -13.54 -2.57 5.81
CA GLN A 246 -14.71 -1.74 6.09
C GLN A 246 -16.01 -2.48 5.76
N GLN A 247 -17.02 -2.35 6.63
CA GLN A 247 -18.32 -2.98 6.43
C GLN A 247 -19.21 -2.21 5.44
N SER A 248 -18.98 -0.91 5.28
CA SER A 248 -19.69 -0.05 4.33
C SER A 248 -18.78 0.38 3.18
N ARG A 249 -19.26 0.22 1.93
CA ARG A 249 -18.52 0.63 0.73
C ARG A 249 -18.18 2.12 0.74
N ILE A 250 -19.14 2.97 1.06
CA ILE A 250 -18.90 4.43 1.10
C ILE A 250 -17.90 4.83 2.20
N HIS A 251 -17.93 4.17 3.36
CA HIS A 251 -16.94 4.41 4.41
C HIS A 251 -15.54 4.00 3.95
N CYS A 252 -15.45 2.89 3.22
CA CYS A 252 -14.18 2.44 2.63
C CYS A 252 -13.64 3.45 1.61
N THR A 253 -14.49 3.92 0.71
CA THR A 253 -14.14 4.93 -0.30
C THR A 253 -13.69 6.25 0.33
N ARG A 254 -14.34 6.67 1.43
CA ARG A 254 -13.93 7.86 2.20
C ARG A 254 -12.59 7.66 2.88
N LEU A 255 -12.39 6.53 3.56
CA LEU A 255 -11.14 6.23 4.25
C LEU A 255 -9.94 6.21 3.29
N ALA A 256 -10.07 5.48 2.18
CA ALA A 256 -9.03 5.42 1.15
C ALA A 256 -8.78 6.80 0.52
N GLY A 257 -9.85 7.55 0.23
CA GLY A 257 -9.76 8.89 -0.31
C GLY A 257 -9.10 9.89 0.65
N ASN A 258 -9.38 9.81 1.95
CA ASN A 258 -8.72 10.66 2.95
C ASN A 258 -7.21 10.40 2.99
N LYS A 259 -6.77 9.15 2.89
CA LYS A 259 -5.35 8.80 2.79
C LYS A 259 -4.72 9.35 1.51
N ALA A 260 -5.40 9.23 0.37
CA ALA A 260 -4.95 9.79 -0.90
C ALA A 260 -4.84 11.33 -0.84
N ASP A 261 -5.79 11.98 -0.18
CA ASP A 261 -5.77 13.44 0.04
C ASP A 261 -4.57 13.86 0.91
N ILE A 262 -4.27 13.14 2.00
CA ILE A 262 -3.11 13.39 2.85
C ILE A 262 -1.81 13.25 2.03
N TRP A 263 -1.69 12.22 1.19
CA TRP A 263 -0.53 12.05 0.31
C TRP A 263 -0.32 13.26 -0.60
N TRP A 264 -1.40 13.81 -1.19
CA TRP A 264 -1.29 14.98 -2.05
C TRP A 264 -1.03 16.26 -1.26
N LEU A 265 -1.65 16.43 -0.08
CA LEU A 265 -1.44 17.58 0.80
C LEU A 265 0.01 17.66 1.32
N ARG A 266 0.66 16.52 1.55
CA ARG A 266 2.09 16.48 1.92
C ARG A 266 3.01 17.11 0.88
N GLN A 267 2.57 17.22 -0.36
CA GLN A 267 3.30 17.86 -1.47
C GLN A 267 3.06 19.35 -1.60
N ALA A 268 2.15 19.91 -0.80
CA ALA A 268 1.87 21.34 -0.82
C ALA A 268 3.09 22.16 -0.37
N PRO A 269 3.37 23.32 -0.99
CA PRO A 269 4.50 24.17 -0.62
C PRO A 269 4.54 24.51 0.87
N LYS A 270 3.38 24.74 1.49
CA LYS A 270 3.26 25.03 2.92
C LYS A 270 3.74 23.88 3.81
N VAL A 271 3.53 22.63 3.37
CA VAL A 271 3.99 21.42 4.08
C VAL A 271 5.47 21.15 3.81
N ILE A 272 5.92 21.25 2.57
CA ILE A 272 7.34 21.09 2.21
C ILE A 272 8.20 22.15 2.89
N GLY A 273 7.68 23.35 3.07
CA GLY A 273 8.37 24.48 3.69
C GLY A 273 8.46 24.44 5.23
N LEU A 274 7.89 23.42 5.89
CA LEU A 274 7.98 23.27 7.35
C LEU A 274 9.44 23.16 7.79
N GLN A 275 9.83 23.98 8.77
CA GLN A 275 11.19 24.02 9.31
C GLN A 275 11.22 23.28 10.65
N PHE A 276 11.77 22.08 10.65
CA PHE A 276 11.88 21.25 11.85
C PHE A 276 13.13 21.59 12.67
N VAL A 277 13.08 21.36 13.98
CA VAL A 277 14.23 21.46 14.85
C VAL A 277 15.33 20.48 14.44
N ASP A 278 16.60 20.82 14.71
CA ASP A 278 17.72 19.96 14.37
C ASP A 278 17.64 18.64 15.13
N GLY A 279 17.95 17.55 14.43
CA GLY A 279 17.97 16.21 15.03
C GLY A 279 16.59 15.56 15.25
N ILE A 280 15.51 16.16 14.76
CA ILE A 280 14.18 15.51 14.82
C ILE A 280 14.22 14.14 14.14
N LYS A 281 13.65 13.13 14.79
CA LYS A 281 13.58 11.78 14.23
C LYS A 281 12.54 11.71 13.10
N ARG A 282 12.75 10.79 12.14
CA ARG A 282 11.83 10.61 11.01
C ARG A 282 10.38 10.35 11.45
N ALA A 283 10.18 9.49 12.44
CA ALA A 283 8.84 9.17 12.95
C ALA A 283 8.15 10.39 13.59
N ASP A 284 8.88 11.20 14.37
CA ASP A 284 8.35 12.40 14.99
C ASP A 284 8.01 13.47 13.94
N ARG A 285 8.84 13.58 12.89
CA ARG A 285 8.60 14.46 11.75
C ARG A 285 7.36 14.03 10.95
N ASP A 286 7.21 12.72 10.67
CA ASP A 286 6.03 12.19 9.99
C ASP A 286 4.75 12.45 10.78
N ASN A 287 4.78 12.21 12.10
CA ASN A 287 3.66 12.48 12.99
C ASN A 287 3.29 13.97 13.02
N ALA A 288 4.29 14.84 13.13
CA ALA A 288 4.04 16.28 13.14
C ALA A 288 3.41 16.79 11.84
N ILE A 289 3.83 16.25 10.67
CA ILE A 289 3.24 16.59 9.39
C ILE A 289 1.79 16.09 9.33
N ASP A 290 1.53 14.87 9.77
CA ASP A 290 0.18 14.28 9.78
C ASP A 290 -0.78 15.10 10.62
N VAL A 291 -0.40 15.45 11.84
CA VAL A 291 -1.19 16.29 12.74
C VAL A 291 -1.36 17.71 12.17
N TYR A 292 -0.30 18.31 11.61
CA TYR A 292 -0.36 19.65 11.01
C TYR A 292 -1.39 19.76 9.87
N ILE A 293 -1.53 18.70 9.08
CA ILE A 293 -2.51 18.64 7.98
C ILE A 293 -3.93 18.35 8.49
N SER A 294 -4.07 17.71 9.65
CA SER A 294 -5.35 17.27 10.21
C SER A 294 -6.15 18.41 10.85
N ASP A 295 -7.35 18.10 11.31
CA ASP A 295 -8.18 19.02 12.11
C ASP A 295 -7.61 19.28 13.51
N GLU A 296 -6.68 18.44 13.95
CA GLU A 296 -6.03 18.48 15.26
C GLU A 296 -4.72 19.29 15.23
N TYR A 297 -4.52 20.15 14.23
CA TYR A 297 -3.27 20.89 14.00
C TYR A 297 -2.78 21.70 15.22
N MET A 298 -3.70 22.11 16.11
CA MET A 298 -3.32 22.83 17.33
C MET A 298 -2.50 21.97 18.30
N ASP A 299 -2.55 20.63 18.19
CA ASP A 299 -1.74 19.73 19.02
C ASP A 299 -0.23 19.88 18.73
N VAL A 300 0.12 20.44 17.57
CA VAL A 300 1.52 20.75 17.21
C VAL A 300 1.80 22.26 17.03
N LEU A 301 0.77 23.12 16.97
CA LEU A 301 0.91 24.56 16.75
C LEU A 301 0.61 25.43 17.99
N ALA A 302 0.10 24.85 19.09
CA ALA A 302 -0.17 25.61 20.31
C ALA A 302 1.12 26.22 20.89
N ASP A 303 0.98 27.39 21.54
CA ASP A 303 2.10 28.05 22.21
C ASP A 303 2.66 27.15 23.33
N GLY A 304 3.98 27.05 23.41
CA GLY A 304 4.68 26.14 24.32
C GLY A 304 4.77 24.69 23.84
N VAL A 305 4.21 24.37 22.66
CA VAL A 305 4.24 23.05 22.02
C VAL A 305 5.04 23.08 20.72
N TRP A 306 4.76 24.05 19.85
CA TRP A 306 5.36 24.12 18.50
C TRP A 306 6.89 24.23 18.55
N GLU A 307 7.45 24.87 19.57
CA GLU A 307 8.91 25.08 19.74
C GLU A 307 9.69 23.77 19.88
N LYS A 308 9.02 22.69 20.29
CA LYS A 308 9.64 21.37 20.41
C LYS A 308 9.81 20.65 19.06
N THR A 309 9.09 21.12 18.06
CA THR A 309 9.00 20.46 16.75
C THR A 309 9.54 21.34 15.63
N PHE A 310 9.25 22.63 15.66
CA PHE A 310 9.57 23.57 14.58
C PHE A 310 10.54 24.65 15.01
N LYS A 311 11.40 25.10 14.08
CA LYS A 311 12.30 26.27 14.27
C LYS A 311 11.54 27.59 14.21
N VAL A 312 10.49 27.62 13.42
CA VAL A 312 9.60 28.78 13.22
C VAL A 312 8.18 28.27 13.32
N LYS A 313 7.32 29.00 14.04
CA LYS A 313 5.90 28.61 14.16
C LYS A 313 5.25 28.61 12.78
N PRO A 314 4.76 27.44 12.32
CA PRO A 314 4.07 27.39 11.04
C PRO A 314 2.74 28.15 11.07
N GLU A 315 2.38 28.73 9.94
CA GLU A 315 1.01 29.20 9.72
C GLU A 315 0.07 28.01 9.58
N VAL A 316 -1.19 28.19 9.99
CA VAL A 316 -2.22 27.17 9.81
C VAL A 316 -2.44 26.89 8.33
N PHE A 317 -2.50 25.61 7.97
CA PHE A 317 -2.91 25.15 6.64
C PHE A 317 -4.44 25.04 6.61
N THR A 318 -5.12 26.13 6.23
CA THR A 318 -6.58 26.23 6.33
C THR A 318 -7.30 25.23 5.42
N LYS A 319 -8.56 24.92 5.72
CA LYS A 319 -9.38 24.03 4.88
C LYS A 319 -9.57 24.55 3.46
N GLU A 320 -9.68 25.86 3.30
CA GLU A 320 -9.78 26.52 2.00
C GLU A 320 -8.48 26.31 1.19
N GLU A 321 -7.34 26.52 1.81
CA GLU A 321 -6.03 26.28 1.17
C GLU A 321 -5.83 24.80 0.83
N GLN A 322 -6.20 23.90 1.73
CA GLN A 322 -6.15 22.44 1.50
C GLN A 322 -7.05 22.07 0.31
N ARG A 323 -8.31 22.56 0.26
CA ARG A 323 -9.22 22.28 -0.85
C ARG A 323 -8.68 22.82 -2.17
N ALA A 324 -8.16 24.03 -2.19
CA ALA A 324 -7.55 24.62 -3.38
C ALA A 324 -6.33 23.82 -3.89
N TRP A 325 -5.57 23.18 -3.00
CA TRP A 325 -4.47 22.30 -3.37
C TRP A 325 -4.97 20.95 -3.89
N LEU A 326 -5.94 20.34 -3.21
CA LEU A 326 -6.56 19.08 -3.62
C LEU A 326 -7.22 19.17 -5.00
N ASP A 327 -7.83 20.30 -5.35
CA ASP A 327 -8.46 20.54 -6.65
C ASP A 327 -7.48 20.53 -7.83
N LYS A 328 -6.18 20.64 -7.56
CA LYS A 328 -5.12 20.51 -8.58
C LYS A 328 -4.75 19.06 -8.88
N ASN A 329 -5.17 18.11 -8.06
CA ASN A 329 -4.90 16.69 -8.28
C ASN A 329 -5.82 16.13 -9.37
N THR A 330 -5.24 15.36 -10.28
CA THR A 330 -5.96 14.70 -11.38
C THR A 330 -5.27 13.40 -11.75
N ASP A 331 -5.84 12.66 -12.70
CA ASP A 331 -5.28 11.40 -13.22
C ASP A 331 -5.06 10.32 -12.15
N VAL A 332 -5.92 10.32 -11.14
CA VAL A 332 -5.97 9.27 -10.12
C VAL A 332 -6.85 8.13 -10.61
N ALA A 333 -6.35 6.91 -10.49
CA ALA A 333 -7.09 5.68 -10.75
C ALA A 333 -7.73 5.16 -9.47
N LEU A 334 -8.94 4.62 -9.57
CA LEU A 334 -9.68 4.02 -8.45
C LEU A 334 -10.06 2.59 -8.78
N GLY A 335 -9.67 1.64 -7.91
CA GLY A 335 -10.16 0.27 -7.94
C GLY A 335 -11.06 -0.05 -6.76
N SER A 336 -12.05 -0.91 -6.96
CA SER A 336 -12.91 -1.44 -5.91
C SER A 336 -13.02 -2.97 -6.00
N ASP A 337 -12.96 -3.66 -4.87
CA ASP A 337 -13.03 -5.12 -4.81
C ASP A 337 -14.44 -5.68 -5.05
N ALA A 338 -15.46 -4.81 -5.00
CA ALA A 338 -16.84 -5.13 -5.37
C ALA A 338 -17.53 -3.90 -5.97
N PHE A 339 -18.79 -4.07 -6.42
CA PHE A 339 -19.52 -2.98 -7.05
C PHE A 339 -19.74 -1.77 -6.12
N PHE A 340 -19.79 -0.59 -6.69
CA PHE A 340 -20.28 0.60 -6.02
C PHE A 340 -21.81 0.59 -5.98
N PRO A 341 -22.44 0.67 -4.80
CA PRO A 341 -23.90 0.62 -4.70
C PRO A 341 -24.60 1.90 -5.20
N PHE A 342 -23.95 3.07 -5.10
CA PHE A 342 -24.48 4.37 -5.45
C PHE A 342 -23.40 5.31 -5.95
N GLY A 343 -23.82 6.39 -6.66
CA GLY A 343 -22.95 7.42 -7.21
C GLY A 343 -22.23 8.29 -6.18
N ASP A 344 -22.61 8.24 -4.90
CA ASP A 344 -21.92 8.95 -3.82
C ASP A 344 -20.45 8.54 -3.67
N ASN A 345 -20.12 7.28 -4.00
CA ASN A 345 -18.75 6.80 -4.07
C ASN A 345 -17.95 7.56 -5.15
N ILE A 346 -18.59 7.82 -6.30
CA ILE A 346 -17.98 8.55 -7.41
C ILE A 346 -17.81 10.03 -7.05
N GLU A 347 -18.81 10.65 -6.40
CA GLU A 347 -18.72 12.01 -5.87
C GLU A 347 -17.54 12.15 -4.89
N ARG A 348 -17.34 11.16 -4.02
CA ARG A 348 -16.17 11.14 -3.12
C ARG A 348 -14.86 11.02 -3.89
N ALA A 349 -14.81 10.10 -4.86
CA ALA A 349 -13.63 9.86 -5.68
C ALA A 349 -13.18 11.10 -6.45
N LYS A 350 -14.15 11.86 -7.01
CA LYS A 350 -13.90 13.09 -7.74
C LYS A 350 -13.11 14.11 -6.91
N LYS A 351 -13.41 14.23 -5.61
CA LYS A 351 -12.73 15.16 -4.70
C LYS A 351 -11.24 14.85 -4.49
N SER A 352 -10.81 13.63 -4.80
CA SER A 352 -9.41 13.18 -4.73
C SER A 352 -8.72 13.10 -6.10
N GLY A 353 -9.33 13.65 -7.15
CA GLY A 353 -8.73 13.74 -8.49
C GLY A 353 -8.90 12.49 -9.35
N VAL A 354 -9.81 11.59 -9.02
CA VAL A 354 -10.08 10.37 -9.80
C VAL A 354 -10.64 10.72 -11.18
N THR A 355 -10.08 10.11 -12.21
CA THR A 355 -10.51 10.22 -13.61
C THR A 355 -10.82 8.89 -14.26
N VAL A 356 -10.29 7.78 -13.73
CA VAL A 356 -10.51 6.42 -14.24
C VAL A 356 -10.84 5.46 -13.11
N ILE A 357 -11.73 4.51 -13.37
CA ILE A 357 -12.27 3.58 -12.36
C ILE A 357 -12.33 2.17 -12.93
N ALA A 358 -12.04 1.17 -12.08
CA ALA A 358 -12.31 -0.23 -12.35
C ALA A 358 -13.08 -0.85 -11.17
N GLN A 359 -14.21 -1.47 -11.44
CA GLN A 359 -15.06 -2.17 -10.47
C GLN A 359 -15.87 -3.26 -11.17
N PRO A 360 -16.41 -4.26 -10.45
CA PRO A 360 -17.11 -5.38 -11.08
C PRO A 360 -18.37 -5.00 -11.84
N GLY A 361 -19.14 -4.01 -11.39
CA GLY A 361 -20.54 -3.82 -11.80
C GLY A 361 -21.47 -4.86 -11.15
N GLY A 362 -22.74 -4.84 -11.54
CA GLY A 362 -23.75 -5.76 -11.02
C GLY A 362 -24.60 -5.21 -9.86
N SER A 363 -24.53 -3.93 -9.58
CA SER A 363 -25.46 -3.24 -8.67
C SER A 363 -26.79 -2.97 -9.39
N ILE A 364 -27.90 -3.02 -8.65
CA ILE A 364 -29.20 -2.56 -9.14
C ILE A 364 -29.16 -1.08 -9.57
N ARG A 365 -28.20 -0.31 -9.04
CA ARG A 365 -28.03 1.11 -9.33
C ARG A 365 -26.79 1.40 -10.16
N ASP A 366 -26.35 0.48 -11.02
CA ASP A 366 -25.25 0.71 -11.96
C ASP A 366 -25.49 1.91 -12.87
N ASP A 367 -26.76 2.15 -13.25
CA ASP A 367 -27.21 3.33 -14.01
C ASP A 367 -26.79 4.64 -13.32
N ASN A 368 -27.06 4.77 -12.03
CA ASN A 368 -26.73 5.96 -11.24
C ASN A 368 -25.21 6.14 -11.10
N VAL A 369 -24.46 5.05 -10.93
CA VAL A 369 -23.00 5.08 -10.85
C VAL A 369 -22.38 5.53 -12.18
N ILE A 370 -22.86 4.98 -13.31
CA ILE A 370 -22.42 5.36 -14.66
C ILE A 370 -22.75 6.82 -14.95
N GLU A 371 -23.97 7.27 -14.65
CA GLU A 371 -24.40 8.65 -14.84
C GLU A 371 -23.50 9.64 -14.06
N THR A 372 -23.15 9.30 -12.81
CA THR A 372 -22.26 10.14 -12.00
C THR A 372 -20.85 10.19 -12.59
N CYS A 373 -20.32 9.08 -13.12
CA CYS A 373 -19.06 9.10 -13.85
C CYS A 373 -19.12 9.98 -15.10
N ASN A 374 -20.20 9.88 -15.89
CA ASN A 374 -20.40 10.69 -17.09
C ASN A 374 -20.47 12.20 -16.78
N LYS A 375 -21.10 12.57 -15.66
CA LYS A 375 -21.13 13.96 -15.17
C LYS A 375 -19.73 14.57 -15.04
N TYR A 376 -18.74 13.75 -14.68
CA TYR A 376 -17.36 14.19 -14.49
C TYR A 376 -16.41 13.76 -15.60
N ASN A 377 -16.94 13.27 -16.73
CA ASN A 377 -16.16 12.75 -17.85
C ASN A 377 -15.14 11.67 -17.47
N MET A 378 -15.45 10.87 -16.46
CA MET A 378 -14.62 9.74 -16.05
C MET A 378 -14.80 8.56 -17.01
N ALA A 379 -13.74 7.75 -17.16
CA ALA A 379 -13.83 6.44 -17.82
C ALA A 379 -13.93 5.35 -16.74
N MET A 380 -14.92 4.46 -16.85
CA MET A 380 -15.10 3.35 -15.90
C MET A 380 -15.23 2.03 -16.65
N ALA A 381 -14.40 1.06 -16.26
CA ALA A 381 -14.46 -0.31 -16.71
C ALA A 381 -15.23 -1.20 -15.71
N PHE A 382 -16.13 -2.03 -16.21
CA PHE A 382 -16.71 -3.13 -15.45
C PHE A 382 -15.90 -4.39 -15.69
N THR A 383 -15.24 -4.88 -14.63
CA THR A 383 -14.41 -6.09 -14.71
C THR A 383 -15.23 -7.37 -14.68
N GLY A 384 -16.46 -7.31 -14.18
CA GLY A 384 -17.31 -8.49 -13.98
C GLY A 384 -16.84 -9.43 -12.86
N ILE A 385 -15.79 -9.08 -12.13
CA ILE A 385 -15.13 -9.96 -11.16
C ILE A 385 -14.99 -9.28 -9.80
N ARG A 386 -15.50 -9.94 -8.77
CA ARG A 386 -15.34 -9.57 -7.37
C ARG A 386 -14.00 -10.09 -6.84
N LEU A 387 -13.29 -9.25 -6.08
CA LEU A 387 -11.95 -9.53 -5.53
C LEU A 387 -11.96 -9.62 -3.99
N PHE A 388 -13.01 -10.16 -3.38
CA PHE A 388 -13.06 -10.29 -1.93
C PHE A 388 -11.91 -11.12 -1.38
N HIS A 389 -11.34 -10.64 -0.29
CA HIS A 389 -10.28 -11.28 0.46
C HIS A 389 -10.63 -11.28 1.96
N HIS A 390 -10.69 -12.47 2.54
CA HIS A 390 -11.06 -12.69 3.94
C HIS A 390 -10.12 -13.66 4.64
#